data_7f6cc7b72ba111f09dae34c719c49773
#
_entry.id   7f6cc7b72ba111f09dae34c719c49773
#
_cell.length_a   1.000
_cell.length_b   1.000
_cell.length_c   1.000
_cell.angle_alpha   90.00
_cell.angle_beta   90.00
_cell.angle_gamma   90.00
#
_symmetry.space_group_name_H-M   'P 1'
#
loop_
_entity.id
_entity.type
_entity.pdbx_description
1 polymer ?
#
loop_
_entity_poly.entity_id
_entity_poly.type
_entity_poly.pdbx_seq_one_letter_code
_entity_poly.pdbx_strand_id
1 'polypeptide(L)'
;MKYDIAIVGGGPSGLSAACSASKHGANVVLFEKDPSFGHNVRTSGVTWIKEIEKFDITREYYNPIKNFSFVSPTDQIMISGTFYSACVLDVRKTYQYLASRAASEGSTLLVKSQVIDVKKNPQGHSSFLKVNSPNGPMDVEATLVIDASGFTSFVSRKLGYVGSWKRYGIGAEYECYCDSVDNETLCLMVGQIYSEAGYAWVFPLSKNRLRIGVGIGKPNSNTDPLSKLNQIMKGRLPPLDRLGKIQPLELHYGMIPNDGLRLNSVFDGLIMVGDTVGQANPLVLEGIRYAIEFGRLAGRIGAESLPHNSSRDSLRPYEVANKNLLEKKIKSALKVQSRWLGLSDSEWDKEIEIIKELSMDEFLDFIKSDFTYTKMAKLALNHPRFLVKQLFNLVLNK
;
A
#
# COMPACT_ATOMS: atom_id res chain seq x y z
N MET A 1 -8.06 -26.24 17.56
CA MET A 1 -8.12 -25.02 18.38
C MET A 1 -9.27 -24.20 17.87
N LYS A 2 -9.94 -23.43 18.77
CA LYS A 2 -11.11 -22.63 18.40
C LYS A 2 -10.89 -21.17 18.77
N TYR A 3 -11.17 -20.26 17.83
CA TYR A 3 -11.10 -18.82 17.98
C TYR A 3 -12.38 -18.16 17.44
N ASP A 4 -12.65 -16.95 17.86
CA ASP A 4 -13.74 -16.17 17.26
C ASP A 4 -13.33 -15.66 15.89
N ILE A 5 -12.10 -15.12 15.80
CA ILE A 5 -11.57 -14.53 14.56
C ILE A 5 -10.18 -15.09 14.27
N ALA A 6 -10.00 -15.63 13.05
CA ALA A 6 -8.72 -16.00 12.51
C ALA A 6 -8.28 -15.00 11.43
N ILE A 7 -7.09 -14.43 11.56
CA ILE A 7 -6.55 -13.44 10.62
C ILE A 7 -5.38 -14.07 9.85
N VAL A 8 -5.41 -13.99 8.52
CA VAL A 8 -4.40 -14.59 7.66
C VAL A 8 -3.57 -13.49 7.01
N GLY A 9 -2.32 -13.35 7.48
CA GLY A 9 -1.33 -12.36 7.05
C GLY A 9 -1.02 -11.31 8.10
N GLY A 10 0.27 -11.16 8.42
CA GLY A 10 0.84 -10.25 9.43
C GLY A 10 1.34 -8.91 8.86
N GLY A 11 0.73 -8.45 7.77
CA GLY A 11 0.94 -7.10 7.26
C GLY A 11 0.17 -6.04 8.06
N PRO A 12 0.26 -4.75 7.68
CA PRO A 12 -0.34 -3.66 8.44
C PRO A 12 -1.86 -3.79 8.59
N SER A 13 -2.56 -4.35 7.60
CA SER A 13 -4.00 -4.60 7.69
C SER A 13 -4.36 -5.70 8.69
N GLY A 14 -3.63 -6.82 8.66
CA GLY A 14 -3.87 -7.93 9.57
C GLY A 14 -3.56 -7.58 11.02
N LEU A 15 -2.41 -6.94 11.27
CA LEU A 15 -2.01 -6.50 12.62
C LEU A 15 -2.98 -5.48 13.20
N SER A 16 -3.44 -4.53 12.37
CA SER A 16 -4.42 -3.53 12.79
C SER A 16 -5.81 -4.14 13.04
N ALA A 17 -6.19 -5.16 12.24
CA ALA A 17 -7.43 -5.91 12.46
C ALA A 17 -7.36 -6.73 13.76
N ALA A 18 -6.24 -7.40 14.02
CA ALA A 18 -6.03 -8.15 15.25
C ALA A 18 -6.15 -7.27 16.49
N CYS A 19 -5.39 -6.16 16.50
CA CYS A 19 -5.44 -5.18 17.59
C CYS A 19 -6.87 -4.68 17.83
N SER A 20 -7.58 -4.30 16.78
CA SER A 20 -8.93 -3.76 16.89
C SER A 20 -9.94 -4.83 17.32
N ALA A 21 -9.87 -6.03 16.80
CA ALA A 21 -10.80 -7.12 17.15
C ALA A 21 -10.64 -7.55 18.63
N SER A 22 -9.40 -7.74 19.10
CA SER A 22 -9.13 -8.08 20.50
C SER A 22 -9.57 -6.97 21.45
N LYS A 23 -9.33 -5.70 21.10
CA LYS A 23 -9.83 -4.55 21.88
C LYS A 23 -11.35 -4.52 22.02
N HIS A 24 -12.09 -5.11 21.06
CA HIS A 24 -13.55 -5.26 21.10
C HIS A 24 -13.99 -6.62 21.64
N GLY A 25 -13.11 -7.33 22.37
CA GLY A 25 -13.44 -8.52 23.16
C GLY A 25 -13.43 -9.85 22.39
N ALA A 26 -13.02 -9.88 21.13
CA ALA A 26 -12.92 -11.13 20.38
C ALA A 26 -11.67 -11.93 20.78
N ASN A 27 -11.78 -13.26 20.81
CA ASN A 27 -10.65 -14.19 20.90
C ASN A 27 -10.02 -14.34 19.50
N VAL A 28 -8.82 -13.74 19.32
CA VAL A 28 -8.19 -13.56 18.00
C VAL A 28 -6.90 -14.36 17.88
N VAL A 29 -6.72 -15.02 16.72
CA VAL A 29 -5.43 -15.55 16.27
C VAL A 29 -5.03 -14.94 14.93
N LEU A 30 -3.76 -14.56 14.82
CA LEU A 30 -3.17 -14.08 13.56
C LEU A 30 -2.02 -14.99 13.14
N PHE A 31 -2.04 -15.40 11.87
CA PHE A 31 -1.02 -16.24 11.26
C PHE A 31 -0.15 -15.44 10.29
N GLU A 32 1.18 -15.45 10.53
CA GLU A 32 2.18 -14.91 9.62
C GLU A 32 3.12 -16.03 9.16
N LYS A 33 3.28 -16.19 7.85
CA LYS A 33 4.12 -17.23 7.26
C LYS A 33 5.61 -16.98 7.42
N ASP A 34 6.02 -15.71 7.45
CA ASP A 34 7.40 -15.31 7.60
C ASP A 34 7.84 -15.45 9.09
N PRO A 35 9.15 -15.56 9.37
CA PRO A 35 9.64 -15.80 10.74
C PRO A 35 9.49 -14.60 11.68
N SER A 36 9.17 -13.42 11.16
CA SER A 36 8.84 -12.23 11.95
C SER A 36 7.96 -11.27 11.15
N PHE A 37 7.24 -10.40 11.85
CA PHE A 37 6.50 -9.30 11.23
C PHE A 37 7.48 -8.32 10.58
N GLY A 38 7.28 -8.00 9.31
CA GLY A 38 8.19 -7.17 8.53
C GLY A 38 9.50 -7.85 8.12
N HIS A 39 9.61 -9.18 8.22
CA HIS A 39 10.80 -9.94 7.77
C HIS A 39 11.12 -9.62 6.31
N ASN A 40 10.18 -9.81 5.43
CA ASN A 40 10.29 -9.41 4.04
C ASN A 40 9.66 -8.03 3.85
N VAL A 41 10.47 -7.00 3.71
CA VAL A 41 10.00 -5.65 3.37
C VAL A 41 9.52 -5.67 1.92
N ARG A 42 8.23 -5.34 1.71
CA ARG A 42 7.55 -5.42 0.40
C ARG A 42 7.01 -4.08 -0.07
N THR A 43 7.44 -3.02 0.56
CA THR A 43 6.98 -1.66 0.30
C THR A 43 8.09 -0.66 0.62
N SER A 44 8.17 0.42 -0.12
CA SER A 44 9.13 1.51 0.14
C SER A 44 8.77 2.36 1.36
N GLY A 45 7.57 2.21 1.90
CA GLY A 45 7.16 2.81 3.18
C GLY A 45 6.78 4.29 3.12
N VAL A 46 6.61 4.87 1.94
CA VAL A 46 6.16 6.27 1.84
C VAL A 46 4.70 6.39 2.23
N THR A 47 4.39 7.37 3.09
CA THR A 47 3.03 7.70 3.50
C THR A 47 2.95 9.13 4.06
N TRP A 48 1.80 9.52 4.65
CA TRP A 48 1.50 10.89 5.07
C TRP A 48 1.50 10.99 6.58
N ILE A 49 2.28 11.94 7.15
CA ILE A 49 2.47 12.08 8.59
C ILE A 49 1.13 12.23 9.32
N LYS A 50 0.28 13.18 8.91
CA LYS A 50 -1.03 13.43 9.55
C LYS A 50 -1.94 12.20 9.56
N GLU A 51 -1.76 11.28 8.61
CA GLU A 51 -2.58 10.07 8.53
C GLU A 51 -2.08 8.98 9.47
N ILE A 52 -0.74 8.78 9.56
CA ILE A 52 -0.19 7.73 10.40
C ILE A 52 -0.14 8.08 11.88
N GLU A 53 -0.04 9.38 12.21
CA GLU A 53 -0.12 9.85 13.60
C GLU A 53 -1.47 9.52 14.26
N LYS A 54 -2.56 9.45 13.48
CA LYS A 54 -3.88 8.93 13.94
C LYS A 54 -3.82 7.48 14.42
N PHE A 55 -2.77 6.77 14.06
CA PHE A 55 -2.54 5.37 14.41
C PHE A 55 -1.46 5.19 15.49
N ASP A 56 -1.08 6.26 16.17
CA ASP A 56 -0.05 6.31 17.21
C ASP A 56 1.35 5.95 16.69
N ILE A 57 1.59 6.07 15.37
CA ILE A 57 2.91 5.86 14.75
C ILE A 57 3.68 7.17 14.87
N THR A 58 4.59 7.21 15.84
CA THR A 58 5.37 8.38 16.23
C THR A 58 6.64 8.56 15.40
N ARG A 59 7.30 9.70 15.59
CA ARG A 59 8.51 10.14 14.87
C ARG A 59 9.66 9.13 14.87
N GLU A 60 9.73 8.25 15.82
CA GLU A 60 10.77 7.22 15.92
C GLU A 60 10.65 6.10 14.86
N TYR A 61 9.49 5.99 14.19
CA TYR A 61 9.21 4.97 13.18
C TYR A 61 9.40 5.45 11.75
N TYR A 62 9.75 6.73 11.53
CA TYR A 62 9.87 7.26 10.17
C TYR A 62 10.86 8.40 10.03
N ASN A 63 11.36 8.59 8.81
CA ASN A 63 12.04 9.80 8.37
C ASN A 63 11.04 10.79 7.76
N PRO A 64 10.92 12.05 8.25
CA PRO A 64 9.97 13.02 7.72
C PRO A 64 10.49 13.67 6.45
N ILE A 65 9.55 14.01 5.61
CA ILE A 65 9.77 14.59 4.29
C ILE A 65 8.97 15.88 4.15
N LYS A 66 9.63 16.91 3.60
CA LYS A 66 8.97 18.17 3.27
C LYS A 66 9.03 18.54 1.79
N ASN A 67 10.02 18.02 1.04
CA ASN A 67 10.26 18.34 -0.35
C ASN A 67 10.00 17.15 -1.27
N PHE A 68 9.58 17.43 -2.50
CA PHE A 68 9.34 16.43 -3.53
C PHE A 68 10.08 16.84 -4.81
N SER A 69 10.93 15.97 -5.31
CA SER A 69 11.63 16.14 -6.59
C SER A 69 11.06 15.19 -7.63
N PHE A 70 10.86 15.68 -8.83
CA PHE A 70 10.58 14.86 -10.00
C PHE A 70 11.71 15.02 -10.99
N VAL A 71 12.19 13.88 -11.51
CA VAL A 71 13.21 13.81 -12.52
C VAL A 71 12.62 13.12 -13.75
N SER A 72 12.62 13.78 -14.88
CA SER A 72 12.30 13.23 -16.20
C SER A 72 13.59 13.02 -17.01
N PRO A 73 13.55 12.49 -18.22
CA PRO A 73 14.76 12.25 -19.02
C PRO A 73 15.66 13.47 -19.24
N THR A 74 15.09 14.67 -19.34
CA THR A 74 15.85 15.89 -19.65
C THR A 74 15.71 17.01 -18.62
N ASP A 75 14.80 16.88 -17.63
CA ASP A 75 14.51 17.95 -16.69
C ASP A 75 14.34 17.44 -15.24
N GLN A 76 14.45 18.35 -14.30
CA GLN A 76 14.23 18.11 -12.87
C GLN A 76 13.50 19.31 -12.24
N ILE A 77 12.44 19.01 -11.50
CA ILE A 77 11.72 20.01 -10.72
C ILE A 77 11.77 19.71 -9.24
N MET A 78 11.53 20.74 -8.43
CA MET A 78 11.41 20.64 -6.96
C MET A 78 10.15 21.36 -6.50
N ILE A 79 9.34 20.66 -5.72
CA ILE A 79 8.22 21.23 -4.97
C ILE A 79 8.64 21.30 -3.52
N SER A 80 8.93 22.49 -3.02
CA SER A 80 9.45 22.71 -1.66
C SER A 80 8.33 23.00 -0.69
N GLY A 81 8.30 22.27 0.43
CA GLY A 81 7.35 22.50 1.52
C GLY A 81 7.92 23.33 2.65
N THR A 82 7.05 24.05 3.35
CA THR A 82 7.38 24.79 4.57
C THR A 82 7.24 23.92 5.83
N PHE A 83 6.57 22.77 5.71
CA PHE A 83 6.34 21.79 6.79
C PHE A 83 6.51 20.37 6.31
N TYR A 84 6.74 19.45 7.24
CA TYR A 84 6.82 18.02 6.93
C TYR A 84 5.41 17.46 6.71
N SER A 85 5.17 16.91 5.52
CA SER A 85 3.85 16.42 5.10
C SER A 85 3.82 14.90 4.85
N ALA A 86 4.94 14.35 4.39
CA ALA A 86 5.10 12.94 4.12
C ALA A 86 6.22 12.33 4.98
N CYS A 87 6.37 11.03 4.94
CA CYS A 87 7.45 10.32 5.61
C CYS A 87 7.81 9.03 4.88
N VAL A 88 9.01 8.54 5.16
CA VAL A 88 9.46 7.18 4.78
C VAL A 88 9.54 6.35 6.06
N LEU A 89 8.67 5.34 6.18
CA LEU A 89 8.62 4.45 7.35
C LEU A 89 9.84 3.53 7.40
N ASP A 90 10.38 3.31 8.58
CA ASP A 90 11.07 2.06 8.88
C ASP A 90 10.00 0.96 8.96
N VAL A 91 9.80 0.27 7.84
CA VAL A 91 8.68 -0.67 7.65
C VAL A 91 8.76 -1.81 8.66
N ARG A 92 9.96 -2.36 8.88
CA ARG A 92 10.17 -3.47 9.81
C ARG A 92 9.83 -3.04 11.24
N LYS A 93 10.39 -1.92 11.68
CA LYS A 93 10.14 -1.36 13.00
C LYS A 93 8.66 -1.02 13.21
N THR A 94 8.01 -0.45 12.18
CA THR A 94 6.58 -0.12 12.21
C THR A 94 5.71 -1.38 12.35
N TYR A 95 5.99 -2.44 11.59
CA TYR A 95 5.19 -3.68 11.68
C TYR A 95 5.39 -4.40 13.02
N GLN A 96 6.61 -4.37 13.57
CA GLN A 96 6.88 -4.88 14.92
C GLN A 96 6.11 -4.09 16.00
N TYR A 97 6.03 -2.77 15.86
CA TYR A 97 5.21 -1.93 16.72
C TYR A 97 3.72 -2.29 16.63
N LEU A 98 3.17 -2.41 15.42
CA LEU A 98 1.77 -2.81 15.24
C LEU A 98 1.49 -4.21 15.82
N ALA A 99 2.45 -5.13 15.70
CA ALA A 99 2.35 -6.47 16.32
C ALA A 99 2.35 -6.40 17.85
N SER A 100 3.24 -5.58 18.43
CA SER A 100 3.24 -5.36 19.89
C SER A 100 1.92 -4.79 20.38
N ARG A 101 1.32 -3.87 19.63
CA ARG A 101 -0.02 -3.32 19.94
C ARG A 101 -1.10 -4.41 19.90
N ALA A 102 -1.08 -5.26 18.86
CA ALA A 102 -2.05 -6.36 18.76
C ALA A 102 -1.88 -7.37 19.91
N ALA A 103 -0.65 -7.70 20.27
CA ALA A 103 -0.36 -8.59 21.41
C ALA A 103 -0.81 -7.97 22.75
N SER A 104 -0.58 -6.67 22.97
CA SER A 104 -1.01 -5.99 24.21
C SER A 104 -2.52 -5.92 24.39
N GLU A 105 -3.29 -5.97 23.29
CA GLU A 105 -4.76 -6.06 23.34
C GLU A 105 -5.26 -7.52 23.46
N GLY A 106 -4.36 -8.52 23.58
CA GLY A 106 -4.70 -9.92 23.80
C GLY A 106 -4.77 -10.82 22.57
N SER A 107 -4.36 -10.34 21.39
CA SER A 107 -4.30 -11.21 20.21
C SER A 107 -3.22 -12.29 20.34
N THR A 108 -3.52 -13.52 19.94
CA THR A 108 -2.53 -14.58 19.72
C THR A 108 -1.83 -14.38 18.38
N LEU A 109 -0.53 -14.12 18.39
CA LEU A 109 0.26 -13.89 17.18
C LEU A 109 1.19 -15.08 16.91
N LEU A 110 1.07 -15.71 15.75
CA LEU A 110 1.85 -16.88 15.35
C LEU A 110 2.68 -16.58 14.11
N VAL A 111 3.98 -16.34 14.31
CA VAL A 111 4.98 -16.21 13.22
C VAL A 111 5.40 -17.58 12.70
N LYS A 112 6.02 -17.63 11.50
CA LYS A 112 6.42 -18.88 10.81
C LYS A 112 5.26 -19.89 10.75
N SER A 113 4.03 -19.38 10.70
CA SER A 113 2.79 -20.16 10.74
C SER A 113 1.97 -19.85 9.48
N GLN A 114 2.08 -20.77 8.51
CA GLN A 114 1.47 -20.58 7.20
C GLN A 114 0.11 -21.29 7.12
N VAL A 115 -0.94 -20.54 6.86
CA VAL A 115 -2.24 -21.13 6.47
C VAL A 115 -2.09 -21.72 5.07
N ILE A 116 -2.31 -23.04 4.94
CA ILE A 116 -2.14 -23.79 3.68
C ILE A 116 -3.47 -24.24 3.07
N ASP A 117 -4.52 -24.30 3.87
CA ASP A 117 -5.87 -24.63 3.39
C ASP A 117 -6.95 -23.90 4.23
N VAL A 118 -8.08 -23.66 3.63
CA VAL A 118 -9.27 -23.11 4.27
C VAL A 118 -10.52 -23.70 3.65
N LYS A 119 -11.48 -24.10 4.50
CA LYS A 119 -12.76 -24.65 4.07
C LYS A 119 -13.88 -24.09 4.95
N LYS A 120 -15.04 -23.84 4.35
CA LYS A 120 -16.26 -23.54 5.09
C LYS A 120 -16.76 -24.80 5.80
N ASN A 121 -17.30 -24.63 7.00
CA ASN A 121 -18.00 -25.70 7.69
C ASN A 121 -19.35 -25.95 6.99
N PRO A 122 -19.60 -27.14 6.41
CA PRO A 122 -20.87 -27.42 5.73
C PRO A 122 -22.09 -27.40 6.64
N GLN A 123 -21.89 -27.58 7.95
CA GLN A 123 -22.94 -27.70 8.97
C GLN A 123 -23.07 -26.46 9.87
N GLY A 124 -22.30 -25.38 9.61
CA GLY A 124 -22.27 -24.20 10.45
C GLY A 124 -21.68 -22.98 9.78
N HIS A 125 -21.57 -21.90 10.56
CA HIS A 125 -21.09 -20.61 10.07
C HIS A 125 -19.56 -20.44 10.18
N SER A 126 -18.84 -21.42 10.77
CA SER A 126 -17.40 -21.37 10.97
C SER A 126 -16.59 -21.77 9.72
N SER A 127 -15.30 -21.53 9.76
CA SER A 127 -14.31 -21.99 8.77
C SER A 127 -13.25 -22.83 9.47
N PHE A 128 -12.75 -23.84 8.77
CA PHE A 128 -11.60 -24.65 9.19
C PHE A 128 -10.36 -24.22 8.41
N LEU A 129 -9.30 -23.91 9.15
CA LEU A 129 -8.00 -23.55 8.57
C LEU A 129 -6.97 -24.63 8.93
N LYS A 130 -6.19 -25.04 7.92
CA LYS A 130 -4.99 -25.88 8.16
C LYS A 130 -3.77 -25.00 8.14
N VAL A 131 -2.94 -25.11 9.17
CA VAL A 131 -1.78 -24.25 9.38
C VAL A 131 -0.54 -25.11 9.56
N ASN A 132 0.52 -24.83 8.79
CA ASN A 132 1.86 -25.35 9.05
C ASN A 132 2.58 -24.39 10.01
N SER A 133 2.98 -24.90 11.18
CA SER A 133 3.69 -24.11 12.20
C SER A 133 5.01 -24.78 12.60
N PRO A 134 5.90 -24.06 13.31
CA PRO A 134 7.15 -24.65 13.82
C PRO A 134 6.93 -25.88 14.74
N ASN A 135 5.78 -25.92 15.40
CA ASN A 135 5.42 -27.00 16.32
C ASN A 135 4.62 -28.14 15.64
N GLY A 136 4.60 -28.15 14.31
CA GLY A 136 3.84 -29.11 13.50
C GLY A 136 2.54 -28.53 12.94
N PRO A 137 1.81 -29.33 12.15
CA PRO A 137 0.54 -28.93 11.58
C PRO A 137 -0.53 -28.77 12.67
N MET A 138 -1.41 -27.76 12.49
CA MET A 138 -2.55 -27.53 13.38
C MET A 138 -3.82 -27.27 12.57
N ASP A 139 -4.95 -27.70 13.12
CA ASP A 139 -6.28 -27.37 12.64
C ASP A 139 -6.91 -26.31 13.54
N VAL A 140 -7.42 -25.25 12.92
CA VAL A 140 -8.05 -24.14 13.61
C VAL A 140 -9.45 -23.93 13.08
N GLU A 141 -10.41 -23.78 13.97
CA GLU A 141 -11.78 -23.38 13.67
C GLU A 141 -11.98 -21.93 14.08
N ALA A 142 -12.61 -21.13 13.22
CA ALA A 142 -12.97 -19.73 13.53
C ALA A 142 -14.35 -19.37 12.96
N THR A 143 -15.11 -18.56 13.70
CA THR A 143 -16.40 -18.03 13.26
C THR A 143 -16.21 -17.05 12.09
N LEU A 144 -15.20 -16.19 12.19
CA LEU A 144 -14.85 -15.22 11.16
C LEU A 144 -13.39 -15.42 10.72
N VAL A 145 -13.14 -15.34 9.42
CA VAL A 145 -11.80 -15.22 8.86
C VAL A 145 -11.62 -13.81 8.29
N ILE A 146 -10.51 -13.15 8.62
CA ILE A 146 -10.10 -11.90 7.98
C ILE A 146 -8.94 -12.24 7.03
N ASP A 147 -9.20 -12.12 5.73
CA ASP A 147 -8.18 -12.31 4.70
C ASP A 147 -7.36 -11.04 4.52
N ALA A 148 -6.22 -10.99 5.20
CA ALA A 148 -5.19 -9.96 5.14
C ALA A 148 -3.93 -10.46 4.42
N SER A 149 -4.06 -11.46 3.55
CA SER A 149 -2.94 -12.13 2.87
C SER A 149 -2.31 -11.31 1.74
N GLY A 150 -2.74 -10.07 1.58
CA GLY A 150 -2.17 -9.10 0.66
C GLY A 150 -2.44 -9.46 -0.81
N PHE A 151 -1.47 -9.21 -1.68
CA PHE A 151 -1.57 -9.43 -3.12
C PHE A 151 -2.07 -10.83 -3.50
N THR A 152 -1.71 -11.85 -2.72
CA THR A 152 -2.07 -13.24 -3.02
C THR A 152 -3.56 -13.52 -2.87
N SER A 153 -4.30 -12.76 -2.05
CA SER A 153 -5.72 -12.98 -1.73
C SER A 153 -6.00 -14.45 -1.40
N PHE A 154 -5.13 -15.05 -0.57
CA PHE A 154 -5.04 -16.51 -0.42
C PHE A 154 -6.36 -17.15 -0.01
N VAL A 155 -6.97 -16.67 1.10
CA VAL A 155 -8.22 -17.25 1.63
C VAL A 155 -9.36 -17.06 0.62
N SER A 156 -9.53 -15.86 0.14
CA SER A 156 -10.64 -15.48 -0.74
C SER A 156 -10.58 -16.21 -2.09
N ARG A 157 -9.37 -16.42 -2.61
CA ARG A 157 -9.15 -17.24 -3.82
C ARG A 157 -9.38 -18.71 -3.57
N LYS A 158 -8.91 -19.24 -2.45
CA LYS A 158 -9.10 -20.64 -2.06
C LYS A 158 -10.57 -21.00 -1.92
N LEU A 159 -11.37 -20.07 -1.39
CA LEU A 159 -12.84 -20.20 -1.26
C LEU A 159 -13.60 -19.89 -2.56
N GLY A 160 -12.92 -19.52 -3.63
CA GLY A 160 -13.55 -19.24 -4.93
C GLY A 160 -14.27 -17.90 -5.04
N TYR A 161 -14.08 -16.97 -4.09
CA TYR A 161 -14.77 -15.67 -4.10
C TYR A 161 -14.15 -14.66 -5.06
N VAL A 162 -12.84 -14.77 -5.33
CA VAL A 162 -12.13 -13.84 -6.20
C VAL A 162 -11.11 -14.56 -7.08
N GLY A 163 -10.82 -13.97 -8.24
CA GLY A 163 -9.73 -14.40 -9.13
C GLY A 163 -8.41 -13.69 -8.85
N SER A 164 -7.40 -13.99 -9.65
CA SER A 164 -6.11 -13.28 -9.65
C SER A 164 -6.28 -11.85 -10.15
N TRP A 165 -5.35 -10.96 -9.74
CA TRP A 165 -5.26 -9.62 -10.27
C TRP A 165 -4.79 -9.63 -11.73
N LYS A 166 -5.44 -8.87 -12.59
CA LYS A 166 -5.08 -8.72 -14.01
C LYS A 166 -4.07 -7.59 -14.21
N ARG A 167 -4.20 -6.52 -13.42
CA ARG A 167 -3.29 -5.37 -13.41
C ARG A 167 -2.65 -5.24 -12.04
N TYR A 168 -1.33 -5.05 -12.00
CA TYR A 168 -0.58 -4.90 -10.76
C TYR A 168 0.76 -4.22 -11.00
N GLY A 169 1.31 -3.60 -9.97
CA GLY A 169 2.70 -3.15 -9.95
C GLY A 169 3.60 -4.23 -9.35
N ILE A 170 4.78 -4.40 -9.94
CA ILE A 170 5.88 -5.18 -9.36
C ILE A 170 7.06 -4.27 -9.17
N GLY A 171 7.68 -4.26 -7.99
CA GLY A 171 8.83 -3.42 -7.68
C GLY A 171 10.02 -4.21 -7.18
N ALA A 172 11.20 -3.71 -7.49
CA ALA A 172 12.46 -4.07 -6.85
C ALA A 172 13.09 -2.81 -6.26
N GLU A 173 13.67 -2.93 -5.08
CA GLU A 173 14.23 -1.82 -4.31
C GLU A 173 15.47 -2.30 -3.56
N TYR A 174 16.56 -1.54 -3.63
CA TYR A 174 17.65 -1.69 -2.67
C TYR A 174 17.50 -0.69 -1.53
N GLU A 175 17.58 -1.15 -0.30
CA GLU A 175 17.96 -0.30 0.81
C GLU A 175 19.48 -0.18 0.81
N CYS A 176 19.98 1.06 0.78
CA CYS A 176 21.39 1.35 0.57
C CYS A 176 21.95 2.21 1.69
N TYR A 177 23.23 2.00 1.99
CA TYR A 177 24.07 3.03 2.60
C TYR A 177 24.42 4.08 1.53
N CYS A 178 24.43 5.36 1.94
CA CYS A 178 24.95 6.45 1.14
C CYS A 178 25.60 7.47 2.08
N ASP A 179 26.79 7.94 1.77
CA ASP A 179 27.52 8.90 2.61
C ASP A 179 27.04 10.36 2.48
N SER A 180 26.21 10.65 1.48
CA SER A 180 25.59 11.97 1.29
C SER A 180 24.11 11.80 0.87
N VAL A 181 23.19 12.02 1.81
CA VAL A 181 21.74 11.90 1.59
C VAL A 181 21.05 13.22 1.96
N ASP A 182 20.29 13.77 1.02
CA ASP A 182 19.26 14.75 1.36
C ASP A 182 18.09 14.00 1.99
N ASN A 183 18.00 14.05 3.30
CA ASN A 183 17.02 13.29 4.08
C ASN A 183 15.65 13.98 4.23
N GLU A 184 15.41 15.08 3.55
CA GLU A 184 14.13 15.82 3.58
C GLU A 184 13.39 15.78 2.23
N THR A 185 13.99 15.21 1.18
CA THR A 185 13.44 15.21 -0.18
C THR A 185 13.13 13.80 -0.68
N LEU A 186 11.87 13.53 -1.04
CA LEU A 186 11.49 12.38 -1.87
C LEU A 186 11.79 12.68 -3.32
N CYS A 187 12.41 11.74 -4.03
CA CYS A 187 12.62 11.84 -5.45
C CYS A 187 11.88 10.74 -6.22
N LEU A 188 11.10 11.13 -7.21
CA LEU A 188 10.45 10.26 -8.19
C LEU A 188 11.11 10.50 -9.55
N MET A 189 11.47 9.42 -10.24
CA MET A 189 12.06 9.44 -11.57
C MET A 189 11.07 8.83 -12.56
N VAL A 190 10.68 9.57 -13.57
CA VAL A 190 9.66 9.21 -14.58
C VAL A 190 10.26 9.21 -15.99
N GLY A 191 9.61 8.46 -16.87
CA GLY A 191 10.10 8.28 -18.25
C GLY A 191 10.68 6.89 -18.51
N GLN A 192 10.78 6.52 -19.78
CA GLN A 192 11.15 5.15 -20.19
C GLN A 192 12.58 4.76 -19.81
N ILE A 193 13.48 5.74 -19.70
CA ILE A 193 14.86 5.49 -19.22
C ILE A 193 14.87 4.96 -17.78
N TYR A 194 13.88 5.31 -16.97
CA TYR A 194 13.73 4.86 -15.57
C TYR A 194 12.75 3.69 -15.44
N SER A 195 11.59 3.76 -16.11
CA SER A 195 10.57 2.69 -16.09
C SER A 195 9.64 2.83 -17.30
N GLU A 196 9.44 1.76 -18.07
CA GLU A 196 8.57 1.77 -19.26
C GLU A 196 7.09 1.88 -18.91
N ALA A 197 6.69 1.48 -17.71
CA ALA A 197 5.28 1.48 -17.26
C ALA A 197 5.18 1.70 -15.77
N GLY A 198 5.78 2.78 -15.28
CA GLY A 198 5.80 3.09 -13.86
C GLY A 198 6.73 4.24 -13.54
N TYR A 199 7.48 4.11 -12.45
CA TYR A 199 8.46 5.10 -12.02
C TYR A 199 9.56 4.45 -11.19
N ALA A 200 10.70 5.16 -11.08
CA ALA A 200 11.75 4.83 -10.13
C ALA A 200 11.78 5.86 -9.01
N TRP A 201 12.48 5.57 -7.93
CA TRP A 201 12.51 6.43 -6.74
C TRP A 201 13.83 6.42 -6.00
N VAL A 202 14.09 7.53 -5.30
CA VAL A 202 15.07 7.65 -4.22
C VAL A 202 14.37 8.19 -2.99
N PHE A 203 14.26 7.36 -1.94
CA PHE A 203 13.54 7.70 -0.71
C PHE A 203 14.48 7.64 0.48
N PRO A 204 14.77 8.76 1.15
CA PRO A 204 15.68 8.80 2.27
C PRO A 204 15.05 8.19 3.52
N LEU A 205 15.79 7.29 4.18
CA LEU A 205 15.38 6.63 5.42
C LEU A 205 16.07 7.22 6.65
N SER A 206 17.27 7.76 6.47
CA SER A 206 18.05 8.48 7.48
C SER A 206 19.18 9.29 6.83
N LYS A 207 20.05 9.92 7.64
CA LYS A 207 21.20 10.71 7.16
C LYS A 207 22.14 9.96 6.22
N ASN A 208 22.22 8.63 6.34
CA ASN A 208 23.14 7.80 5.55
C ASN A 208 22.48 6.53 5.00
N ARG A 209 21.15 6.47 5.01
CA ARG A 209 20.38 5.36 4.43
C ARG A 209 19.27 5.88 3.54
N LEU A 210 19.11 5.23 2.41
CA LEU A 210 18.05 5.54 1.45
C LEU A 210 17.58 4.26 0.76
N ARG A 211 16.43 4.34 0.11
CA ARG A 211 15.89 3.31 -0.74
C ARG A 211 15.90 3.78 -2.19
N ILE A 212 16.46 2.97 -3.07
CA ILE A 212 16.45 3.18 -4.51
C ILE A 212 15.68 2.04 -5.13
N GLY A 213 14.65 2.34 -5.89
CA GLY A 213 13.82 1.30 -6.46
C GLY A 213 13.18 1.67 -7.78
N VAL A 214 12.58 0.65 -8.41
CA VAL A 214 11.84 0.73 -9.66
C VAL A 214 10.56 -0.07 -9.54
N GLY A 215 9.44 0.53 -9.94
CA GLY A 215 8.15 -0.12 -10.11
C GLY A 215 7.78 -0.26 -11.58
N ILE A 216 7.29 -1.44 -11.97
CA ILE A 216 6.85 -1.78 -13.33
C ILE A 216 5.39 -2.23 -13.30
N GLY A 217 4.54 -1.59 -14.10
CA GLY A 217 3.12 -1.96 -14.25
C GLY A 217 2.94 -3.15 -15.18
N LYS A 218 2.25 -4.17 -14.70
CA LYS A 218 1.85 -5.35 -15.47
C LYS A 218 0.36 -5.26 -15.84
N PRO A 219 -0.03 -5.65 -17.06
CA PRO A 219 0.75 -6.25 -18.15
C PRO A 219 1.42 -5.24 -19.10
N ASN A 220 1.45 -3.93 -18.78
CA ASN A 220 1.90 -2.88 -19.68
C ASN A 220 3.37 -3.00 -20.13
N SER A 221 4.23 -3.58 -19.29
CA SER A 221 5.63 -3.91 -19.64
C SER A 221 6.02 -5.29 -19.15
N ASN A 222 6.88 -5.98 -19.89
CA ASN A 222 7.49 -7.26 -19.50
C ASN A 222 8.85 -7.08 -18.84
N THR A 223 9.37 -5.86 -18.72
CA THR A 223 10.66 -5.55 -18.09
C THR A 223 10.72 -6.11 -16.69
N ASP A 224 11.86 -6.71 -16.34
CA ASP A 224 12.18 -7.14 -14.98
C ASP A 224 12.62 -5.93 -14.14
N PRO A 225 11.97 -5.62 -13.01
CA PRO A 225 12.29 -4.44 -12.22
C PRO A 225 13.70 -4.49 -11.62
N LEU A 226 14.25 -5.64 -11.27
CA LEU A 226 15.61 -5.73 -10.74
C LEU A 226 16.65 -5.42 -11.83
N SER A 227 16.48 -5.96 -13.03
CA SER A 227 17.35 -5.67 -14.17
C SER A 227 17.35 -4.17 -14.49
N LYS A 228 16.18 -3.53 -14.46
CA LYS A 228 16.04 -2.07 -14.69
C LYS A 228 16.70 -1.27 -13.55
N LEU A 229 16.48 -1.64 -12.30
CA LEU A 229 17.12 -1.02 -11.14
C LEU A 229 18.65 -1.08 -11.24
N ASN A 230 19.19 -2.25 -11.55
CA ASN A 230 20.64 -2.43 -11.72
C ASN A 230 21.20 -1.58 -12.88
N GLN A 231 20.45 -1.43 -13.97
CA GLN A 231 20.82 -0.53 -15.08
C GLN A 231 20.91 0.93 -14.62
N ILE A 232 19.90 1.42 -13.89
CA ILE A 232 19.85 2.79 -13.34
C ILE A 232 21.03 3.03 -12.38
N MET A 233 21.27 2.09 -11.47
CA MET A 233 22.34 2.21 -10.47
C MET A 233 23.73 2.14 -11.12
N LYS A 234 23.95 1.22 -12.06
CA LYS A 234 25.23 1.09 -12.80
C LYS A 234 25.51 2.32 -13.65
N GLY A 235 24.49 2.84 -14.33
CA GLY A 235 24.59 4.05 -15.15
C GLY A 235 24.63 5.34 -14.33
N ARG A 236 24.38 5.27 -13.03
CA ARG A 236 24.25 6.44 -12.15
C ARG A 236 23.38 7.52 -12.78
N LEU A 237 22.22 7.10 -13.29
CA LEU A 237 21.29 8.04 -13.93
C LEU A 237 20.81 9.09 -12.90
N PRO A 238 20.54 10.35 -13.32
CA PRO A 238 20.06 11.37 -12.41
C PRO A 238 18.86 10.89 -11.56
N PRO A 239 18.80 11.20 -10.26
CA PRO A 239 19.75 12.01 -9.49
C PRO A 239 20.89 11.21 -8.85
N LEU A 240 21.09 9.93 -9.18
CA LEU A 240 22.09 9.07 -8.56
C LEU A 240 23.55 9.52 -8.86
N ASP A 241 23.74 10.23 -9.97
CA ASP A 241 25.02 10.83 -10.37
C ASP A 241 25.57 11.83 -9.33
N ARG A 242 24.67 12.46 -8.59
CA ARG A 242 24.98 13.47 -7.54
C ARG A 242 25.11 12.90 -6.15
N LEU A 243 24.75 11.64 -5.96
CA LEU A 243 24.91 10.95 -4.66
C LEU A 243 26.38 10.52 -4.49
N GLY A 244 26.85 10.47 -3.28
CA GLY A 244 28.17 9.94 -2.94
C GLY A 244 28.29 8.43 -3.19
N LYS A 245 29.06 7.74 -2.36
CA LYS A 245 29.19 6.28 -2.43
C LYS A 245 27.88 5.62 -2.07
N ILE A 246 27.36 4.75 -2.92
CA ILE A 246 26.15 3.95 -2.70
C ILE A 246 26.55 2.49 -2.50
N GLN A 247 26.08 1.84 -1.42
CA GLN A 247 26.29 0.43 -1.14
C GLN A 247 24.95 -0.23 -0.83
N PRO A 248 24.48 -1.21 -1.64
CA PRO A 248 23.31 -2.00 -1.32
C PRO A 248 23.49 -2.77 0.00
N LEU A 249 22.47 -2.71 0.85
CA LEU A 249 22.43 -3.41 2.15
C LEU A 249 21.42 -4.54 2.15
N GLU A 250 20.25 -4.30 1.54
CA GLU A 250 19.14 -5.25 1.49
C GLU A 250 18.38 -5.09 0.18
N LEU A 251 17.93 -6.20 -0.42
CA LEU A 251 17.10 -6.21 -1.62
C LEU A 251 15.65 -6.52 -1.23
N HIS A 252 14.74 -5.67 -1.65
CA HIS A 252 13.31 -5.83 -1.43
C HIS A 252 12.56 -6.08 -2.74
N TYR A 253 11.49 -6.87 -2.66
CA TYR A 253 10.53 -7.06 -3.73
C TYR A 253 9.12 -6.86 -3.22
N GLY A 254 8.29 -6.21 -4.01
CA GLY A 254 6.87 -6.01 -3.72
C GLY A 254 5.98 -6.21 -4.93
N MET A 255 4.77 -6.66 -4.68
CA MET A 255 3.67 -6.63 -5.66
C MET A 255 2.47 -5.94 -5.02
N ILE A 256 1.80 -5.08 -5.78
CA ILE A 256 0.63 -4.34 -5.34
C ILE A 256 -0.46 -4.42 -6.41
N PRO A 257 -1.72 -4.71 -6.04
CA PRO A 257 -2.80 -4.74 -7.00
C PRO A 257 -3.07 -3.33 -7.56
N ASN A 258 -3.38 -3.28 -8.84
CA ASN A 258 -3.67 -2.05 -9.56
C ASN A 258 -4.84 -2.21 -10.54
N ASP A 259 -5.77 -3.09 -10.20
CA ASP A 259 -6.95 -3.46 -11.00
C ASP A 259 -8.22 -2.76 -10.49
N GLY A 260 -8.06 -1.89 -9.50
CA GLY A 260 -9.15 -1.20 -8.82
C GLY A 260 -9.64 -1.91 -7.57
N LEU A 261 -10.68 -1.34 -6.96
CA LEU A 261 -11.30 -1.85 -5.74
C LEU A 261 -12.24 -3.02 -6.05
N ARG A 262 -12.09 -4.12 -5.33
CA ARG A 262 -13.10 -5.19 -5.32
C ARG A 262 -14.30 -4.74 -4.49
N LEU A 263 -15.47 -4.63 -5.14
CA LEU A 263 -16.67 -4.08 -4.49
C LEU A 263 -17.30 -5.05 -3.49
N ASN A 264 -17.22 -6.36 -3.74
CA ASN A 264 -17.62 -7.39 -2.78
C ASN A 264 -16.41 -7.70 -1.89
N SER A 265 -16.40 -7.16 -0.69
CA SER A 265 -15.31 -7.31 0.27
C SER A 265 -15.68 -8.12 1.52
N VAL A 266 -16.96 -8.56 1.61
CA VAL A 266 -17.47 -9.42 2.68
C VAL A 266 -18.32 -10.57 2.15
N PHE A 267 -18.25 -11.70 2.84
CA PHE A 267 -19.04 -12.90 2.60
C PHE A 267 -19.37 -13.52 3.97
N ASP A 268 -20.30 -14.46 4.05
CA ASP A 268 -20.58 -15.13 5.32
C ASP A 268 -19.31 -15.66 5.97
N GLY A 269 -19.00 -15.16 7.17
CA GLY A 269 -17.80 -15.49 7.93
C GLY A 269 -16.47 -15.13 7.25
N LEU A 270 -16.45 -14.11 6.36
CA LEU A 270 -15.21 -13.63 5.74
C LEU A 270 -15.23 -12.12 5.51
N ILE A 271 -14.15 -11.44 5.91
CA ILE A 271 -13.81 -10.07 5.50
C ILE A 271 -12.49 -10.11 4.72
N MET A 272 -12.41 -9.36 3.63
CA MET A 272 -11.18 -9.10 2.88
C MET A 272 -10.67 -7.69 3.20
N VAL A 273 -9.35 -7.52 3.40
CA VAL A 273 -8.76 -6.24 3.79
C VAL A 273 -7.37 -5.98 3.16
N GLY A 274 -7.03 -4.71 2.97
CA GLY A 274 -5.75 -4.30 2.39
C GLY A 274 -5.67 -4.64 0.88
N ASP A 275 -4.51 -5.08 0.43
CA ASP A 275 -4.30 -5.44 -0.98
C ASP A 275 -5.22 -6.56 -1.47
N THR A 276 -5.71 -7.40 -0.56
CA THR A 276 -6.71 -8.43 -0.90
C THR A 276 -7.97 -7.84 -1.56
N VAL A 277 -8.30 -6.60 -1.22
CA VAL A 277 -9.45 -5.85 -1.76
C VAL A 277 -9.04 -4.80 -2.79
N GLY A 278 -7.74 -4.48 -2.89
CA GLY A 278 -7.25 -3.39 -3.75
C GLY A 278 -7.34 -2.01 -3.07
N GLN A 279 -7.15 -1.94 -1.76
CA GLN A 279 -7.16 -0.72 -0.95
C GLN A 279 -5.84 0.05 -1.04
N ALA A 280 -5.34 0.29 -2.23
CA ALA A 280 -4.16 1.10 -2.47
C ALA A 280 -4.51 2.25 -3.43
N ASN A 281 -3.87 3.40 -3.23
CA ASN A 281 -3.94 4.49 -4.20
C ASN A 281 -3.20 4.10 -5.47
N PRO A 282 -3.87 3.90 -6.61
CA PRO A 282 -3.20 3.42 -7.81
C PRO A 282 -2.23 4.42 -8.43
N LEU A 283 -2.38 5.73 -8.15
CA LEU A 283 -1.52 6.75 -8.76
C LEU A 283 -0.06 6.62 -8.33
N VAL A 284 0.16 6.38 -7.04
CA VAL A 284 1.51 6.27 -6.43
C VAL A 284 1.73 4.93 -5.72
N LEU A 285 0.81 3.99 -5.89
CA LEU A 285 0.84 2.65 -5.28
C LEU A 285 1.09 2.71 -3.75
N GLU A 286 0.43 3.66 -3.06
CA GLU A 286 0.48 3.84 -1.61
C GLU A 286 -0.70 3.13 -0.95
N GLY A 287 -0.43 2.13 -0.08
CA GLY A 287 -1.46 1.30 0.55
C GLY A 287 -1.41 1.24 2.08
N ILE A 288 -0.30 1.65 2.73
CA ILE A 288 -0.09 1.38 4.17
C ILE A 288 -1.15 2.03 5.05
N ARG A 289 -1.44 3.32 4.86
CA ARG A 289 -2.45 4.03 5.66
C ARG A 289 -3.84 3.39 5.54
N TYR A 290 -4.24 3.04 4.31
CA TYR A 290 -5.51 2.37 4.08
C TYR A 290 -5.53 0.96 4.69
N ALA A 291 -4.42 0.23 4.61
CA ALA A 291 -4.30 -1.08 5.24
C ALA A 291 -4.51 -1.00 6.76
N ILE A 292 -3.94 0.02 7.42
CA ILE A 292 -4.12 0.24 8.87
C ILE A 292 -5.56 0.68 9.17
N GLU A 293 -6.09 1.68 8.47
CA GLU A 293 -7.42 2.22 8.68
C GLU A 293 -8.51 1.15 8.50
N PHE A 294 -8.50 0.48 7.35
CA PHE A 294 -9.49 -0.56 7.05
C PHE A 294 -9.23 -1.84 7.83
N GLY A 295 -8.00 -2.12 8.25
CA GLY A 295 -7.69 -3.17 9.23
C GLY A 295 -8.39 -2.93 10.55
N ARG A 296 -8.27 -1.74 11.13
CA ARG A 296 -8.99 -1.36 12.37
C ARG A 296 -10.51 -1.48 12.20
N LEU A 297 -11.03 -1.02 11.07
CA LEU A 297 -12.46 -1.11 10.77
C LEU A 297 -12.93 -2.57 10.65
N ALA A 298 -12.17 -3.42 9.93
CA ALA A 298 -12.47 -4.85 9.76
C ALA A 298 -12.45 -5.59 11.09
N GLY A 299 -11.47 -5.30 11.96
CA GLY A 299 -11.38 -5.90 13.29
C GLY A 299 -12.58 -5.53 14.18
N ARG A 300 -12.95 -4.25 14.23
CA ARG A 300 -14.09 -3.78 15.00
C ARG A 300 -15.41 -4.38 14.51
N ILE A 301 -15.74 -4.23 13.24
CA ILE A 301 -16.99 -4.77 12.66
C ILE A 301 -17.00 -6.29 12.76
N GLY A 302 -15.85 -6.94 12.58
CA GLY A 302 -15.71 -8.38 12.75
C GLY A 302 -16.10 -8.83 14.16
N ALA A 303 -15.58 -8.18 15.20
CA ALA A 303 -15.95 -8.48 16.59
C ALA A 303 -17.44 -8.20 16.86
N GLU A 304 -17.96 -7.05 16.42
CA GLU A 304 -19.38 -6.68 16.55
C GLU A 304 -20.32 -7.67 15.83
N SER A 305 -19.85 -8.39 14.80
CA SER A 305 -20.65 -9.35 14.03
C SER A 305 -20.78 -10.75 14.65
N LEU A 306 -19.94 -11.09 15.63
CA LEU A 306 -19.88 -12.43 16.23
C LEU A 306 -21.22 -12.92 16.79
N PRO A 307 -22.04 -12.11 17.51
CA PRO A 307 -23.35 -12.52 17.99
C PRO A 307 -24.32 -12.91 16.86
N HIS A 308 -24.04 -12.48 15.64
CA HIS A 308 -24.84 -12.75 14.43
C HIS A 308 -24.14 -13.77 13.50
N ASN A 309 -23.27 -14.62 14.06
CA ASN A 309 -22.49 -15.64 13.34
C ASN A 309 -21.65 -15.07 12.19
N SER A 310 -21.26 -13.81 12.28
CA SER A 310 -20.55 -13.07 11.21
C SER A 310 -21.19 -13.26 9.83
N SER A 311 -22.51 -13.18 9.77
CA SER A 311 -23.27 -13.25 8.51
C SER A 311 -22.89 -12.08 7.61
N ARG A 312 -23.08 -12.24 6.31
CA ARG A 312 -22.77 -11.18 5.34
C ARG A 312 -23.48 -9.86 5.67
N ASP A 313 -24.73 -9.93 6.14
CA ASP A 313 -25.49 -8.73 6.50
C ASP A 313 -24.87 -8.01 7.71
N SER A 314 -24.41 -8.73 8.73
CA SER A 314 -23.72 -8.14 9.88
C SER A 314 -22.36 -7.56 9.53
N LEU A 315 -21.70 -8.05 8.47
CA LEU A 315 -20.43 -7.55 7.95
C LEU A 315 -20.58 -6.42 6.91
N ARG A 316 -21.80 -6.22 6.38
CA ARG A 316 -22.09 -5.23 5.33
C ARG A 316 -21.65 -3.79 5.66
N PRO A 317 -21.68 -3.31 6.90
CA PRO A 317 -21.17 -1.97 7.24
C PRO A 317 -19.70 -1.75 6.81
N TYR A 318 -18.85 -2.78 6.85
CA TYR A 318 -17.48 -2.72 6.34
C TYR A 318 -17.45 -2.51 4.81
N GLU A 319 -18.24 -3.30 4.07
CA GLU A 319 -18.32 -3.20 2.59
C GLU A 319 -18.82 -1.82 2.16
N VAL A 320 -19.83 -1.27 2.85
CA VAL A 320 -20.36 0.07 2.59
C VAL A 320 -19.31 1.16 2.85
N ALA A 321 -18.59 1.08 3.95
CA ALA A 321 -17.52 2.02 4.26
C ALA A 321 -16.38 1.97 3.24
N ASN A 322 -15.95 0.76 2.86
CA ASN A 322 -14.94 0.53 1.83
C ASN A 322 -15.33 1.19 0.50
N LYS A 323 -16.56 0.95 0.05
CA LYS A 323 -17.09 1.52 -1.18
C LYS A 323 -17.16 3.06 -1.11
N ASN A 324 -17.78 3.59 -0.07
CA ASN A 324 -18.02 5.04 0.05
C ASN A 324 -16.73 5.86 0.14
N LEU A 325 -15.72 5.34 0.84
CA LEU A 325 -14.46 6.06 1.07
C LEU A 325 -13.47 5.91 -0.11
N LEU A 326 -13.46 4.78 -0.80
CA LEU A 326 -12.39 4.47 -1.75
C LEU A 326 -12.83 4.35 -3.21
N GLU A 327 -14.04 3.91 -3.53
CA GLU A 327 -14.41 3.58 -4.91
C GLU A 327 -14.16 4.74 -5.88
N LYS A 328 -14.68 5.93 -5.55
CA LYS A 328 -14.52 7.12 -6.39
C LYS A 328 -13.07 7.57 -6.50
N LYS A 329 -12.33 7.55 -5.38
CA LYS A 329 -10.91 7.94 -5.34
C LYS A 329 -10.06 7.02 -6.22
N ILE A 330 -10.23 5.71 -6.06
CA ILE A 330 -9.48 4.71 -6.82
C ILE A 330 -9.83 4.78 -8.31
N LYS A 331 -11.11 4.90 -8.69
CA LYS A 331 -11.53 5.07 -10.09
C LYS A 331 -10.91 6.31 -10.74
N SER A 332 -10.89 7.43 -10.04
CA SER A 332 -10.30 8.67 -10.55
C SER A 332 -8.77 8.55 -10.68
N ALA A 333 -8.10 7.98 -9.68
CA ALA A 333 -6.67 7.74 -9.71
C ALA A 333 -6.24 6.81 -10.85
N LEU A 334 -7.01 5.75 -11.13
CA LEU A 334 -6.76 4.84 -12.25
C LEU A 334 -6.85 5.54 -13.62
N LYS A 335 -7.73 6.52 -13.79
CA LYS A 335 -7.81 7.31 -15.03
C LYS A 335 -6.53 8.15 -15.24
N VAL A 336 -6.06 8.83 -14.18
CA VAL A 336 -4.81 9.60 -14.24
C VAL A 336 -3.63 8.67 -14.53
N GLN A 337 -3.53 7.57 -13.79
CA GLN A 337 -2.46 6.60 -13.98
C GLN A 337 -2.45 6.02 -15.41
N SER A 338 -3.60 5.66 -15.96
CA SER A 338 -3.69 5.11 -17.32
C SER A 338 -3.15 6.08 -18.36
N ARG A 339 -3.33 7.39 -18.16
CA ARG A 339 -2.70 8.41 -18.99
C ARG A 339 -1.19 8.45 -18.79
N TRP A 340 -0.72 8.49 -17.56
CA TRP A 340 0.70 8.56 -17.24
C TRP A 340 1.50 7.36 -17.78
N LEU A 341 0.92 6.16 -17.74
CA LEU A 341 1.54 4.95 -18.28
C LEU A 341 1.72 4.98 -19.81
N GLY A 342 1.03 5.86 -20.52
CA GLY A 342 1.16 6.03 -21.97
C GLY A 342 2.04 7.18 -22.41
N LEU A 343 2.64 7.95 -21.49
CA LEU A 343 3.45 9.12 -21.85
C LEU A 343 4.82 8.70 -22.38
N SER A 344 5.23 9.33 -23.49
CA SER A 344 6.60 9.30 -23.99
C SER A 344 7.54 10.14 -23.09
N ASP A 345 8.85 9.99 -23.27
CA ASP A 345 9.83 10.76 -22.52
C ASP A 345 9.64 12.28 -22.68
N SER A 346 9.42 12.76 -23.91
CA SER A 346 9.17 14.18 -24.16
C SER A 346 7.83 14.69 -23.62
N GLU A 347 6.85 13.82 -23.42
CA GLU A 347 5.60 14.17 -22.76
C GLU A 347 5.78 14.22 -21.25
N TRP A 348 6.61 13.37 -20.66
CA TRP A 348 6.98 13.46 -19.26
C TRP A 348 7.70 14.75 -18.92
N ASP A 349 8.63 15.23 -19.77
CA ASP A 349 9.28 16.53 -19.59
C ASP A 349 8.25 17.68 -19.50
N LYS A 350 7.22 17.65 -20.35
CA LYS A 350 6.12 18.62 -20.31
C LYS A 350 5.19 18.42 -19.10
N GLU A 351 4.99 17.18 -18.66
CA GLU A 351 4.12 16.86 -17.54
C GLU A 351 4.69 17.33 -16.22
N ILE A 352 6.01 17.16 -15.99
CA ILE A 352 6.63 17.64 -14.74
C ILE A 352 6.64 19.17 -14.65
N GLU A 353 6.76 19.89 -15.77
CA GLU A 353 6.64 21.35 -15.80
C GLU A 353 5.24 21.82 -15.36
N ILE A 354 4.19 21.07 -15.74
CA ILE A 354 2.83 21.35 -15.26
C ILE A 354 2.72 21.07 -13.75
N ILE A 355 3.34 19.98 -13.27
CA ILE A 355 3.35 19.63 -11.85
C ILE A 355 4.07 20.70 -11.02
N LYS A 356 5.11 21.32 -11.55
CA LYS A 356 5.88 22.41 -10.93
C LYS A 356 5.03 23.64 -10.62
N GLU A 357 3.99 23.91 -11.42
CA GLU A 357 3.08 25.05 -11.22
C GLU A 357 2.18 24.88 -9.98
N LEU A 358 2.05 23.66 -9.44
CA LEU A 358 1.17 23.38 -8.30
C LEU A 358 1.77 23.93 -7.00
N SER A 359 0.92 24.54 -6.17
CA SER A 359 1.26 24.74 -4.77
C SER A 359 1.44 23.42 -4.05
N MET A 360 2.14 23.41 -2.91
CA MET A 360 2.33 22.20 -2.11
C MET A 360 0.99 21.53 -1.72
N ASP A 361 -0.01 22.30 -1.35
CA ASP A 361 -1.32 21.75 -0.97
C ASP A 361 -2.03 21.10 -2.17
N GLU A 362 -2.01 21.75 -3.33
CA GLU A 362 -2.59 21.22 -4.57
C GLU A 362 -1.86 19.96 -5.03
N PHE A 363 -0.53 19.94 -4.92
CA PHE A 363 0.27 18.76 -5.19
C PHE A 363 -0.06 17.60 -4.24
N LEU A 364 -0.16 17.86 -2.94
CA LEU A 364 -0.51 16.85 -1.95
C LEU A 364 -1.92 16.29 -2.19
N ASP A 365 -2.89 17.13 -2.51
CA ASP A 365 -4.24 16.70 -2.87
C ASP A 365 -4.24 15.82 -4.11
N PHE A 366 -3.46 16.21 -5.11
CA PHE A 366 -3.32 15.45 -6.36
C PHE A 366 -2.71 14.08 -6.14
N ILE A 367 -1.56 13.99 -5.46
CA ILE A 367 -0.84 12.73 -5.27
C ILE A 367 -1.57 11.78 -4.30
N LYS A 368 -2.37 12.32 -3.38
CA LYS A 368 -3.28 11.56 -2.49
C LYS A 368 -4.55 11.11 -3.20
N SER A 369 -4.76 11.52 -4.45
CA SER A 369 -5.98 11.29 -5.22
C SER A 369 -7.23 11.85 -4.55
N ASP A 370 -7.11 13.02 -3.91
CA ASP A 370 -8.23 13.71 -3.27
C ASP A 370 -8.92 14.67 -4.25
N PHE A 371 -9.59 14.09 -5.24
CA PHE A 371 -10.26 14.78 -6.33
C PHE A 371 -11.70 15.16 -5.99
N THR A 372 -11.92 15.97 -4.94
CA THR A 372 -13.25 16.52 -4.66
C THR A 372 -13.60 17.62 -5.68
N TYR A 373 -14.90 17.83 -5.94
CA TYR A 373 -15.34 18.86 -6.90
C TYR A 373 -14.81 20.26 -6.56
N THR A 374 -14.79 20.62 -5.26
CA THR A 374 -14.28 21.91 -4.81
C THR A 374 -12.78 22.07 -5.06
N LYS A 375 -11.98 21.04 -4.77
CA LYS A 375 -10.54 21.04 -5.02
C LYS A 375 -10.24 21.07 -6.52
N MET A 376 -11.01 20.32 -7.31
CA MET A 376 -10.87 20.29 -8.76
C MET A 376 -11.24 21.64 -9.38
N ALA A 377 -12.33 22.28 -8.92
CA ALA A 377 -12.71 23.61 -9.39
C ALA A 377 -11.64 24.67 -9.03
N LYS A 378 -11.08 24.62 -7.82
CA LYS A 378 -9.98 25.50 -7.40
C LYS A 378 -8.74 25.31 -8.26
N LEU A 379 -8.33 24.06 -8.48
CA LEU A 379 -7.20 23.71 -9.35
C LEU A 379 -7.42 24.22 -10.77
N ALA A 380 -8.65 24.12 -11.26
CA ALA A 380 -9.09 24.63 -12.54
C ALA A 380 -8.91 26.13 -12.70
N LEU A 381 -9.34 26.87 -11.71
CA LEU A 381 -9.27 28.34 -11.72
C LEU A 381 -7.83 28.83 -11.61
N ASN A 382 -7.01 28.16 -10.79
CA ASN A 382 -5.63 28.55 -10.57
C ASN A 382 -4.70 28.15 -11.73
N HIS A 383 -4.98 27.01 -12.40
CA HIS A 383 -4.11 26.40 -13.41
C HIS A 383 -4.89 26.00 -14.66
N PRO A 384 -5.35 26.93 -15.49
CA PRO A 384 -6.15 26.62 -16.66
C PRO A 384 -5.44 25.70 -17.68
N ARG A 385 -4.11 25.71 -17.73
CA ARG A 385 -3.31 24.80 -18.57
C ARG A 385 -3.37 23.33 -18.09
N PHE A 386 -3.43 23.14 -16.78
CA PHE A 386 -3.60 21.83 -16.15
C PHE A 386 -4.96 21.20 -16.51
N LEU A 387 -6.00 22.03 -16.60
CA LEU A 387 -7.37 21.60 -16.95
C LEU A 387 -7.53 21.16 -18.38
N VAL A 388 -7.02 21.93 -19.32
CA VAL A 388 -7.26 21.68 -20.76
C VAL A 388 -6.70 20.34 -21.20
N LYS A 389 -5.65 19.83 -20.57
CA LYS A 389 -5.06 18.53 -20.91
C LYS A 389 -5.46 17.36 -20.01
N GLN A 390 -5.70 17.59 -18.72
CA GLN A 390 -5.88 16.48 -17.77
C GLN A 390 -7.32 16.26 -17.29
N LEU A 391 -8.08 17.32 -17.12
CA LEU A 391 -9.39 17.26 -16.48
C LEU A 391 -10.56 17.11 -17.44
N PHE A 392 -10.44 17.61 -18.64
CA PHE A 392 -11.49 17.44 -19.66
C PHE A 392 -11.76 15.95 -19.96
N ASN A 393 -10.71 15.12 -19.94
CA ASN A 393 -10.83 13.67 -20.11
C ASN A 393 -11.19 12.91 -18.82
N LEU A 394 -11.02 13.51 -17.64
CA LEU A 394 -11.28 12.87 -16.35
C LEU A 394 -12.73 13.02 -15.87
N VAL A 395 -13.37 14.14 -16.18
CA VAL A 395 -14.68 14.53 -15.61
C VAL A 395 -15.81 14.38 -16.63
N LEU A 396 -15.55 14.54 -17.92
CA LEU A 396 -16.59 14.63 -18.95
C LEU A 396 -16.78 13.38 -19.81
N ASN A 397 -15.84 12.42 -19.80
CA ASN A 397 -16.11 11.11 -20.42
C ASN A 397 -16.83 10.21 -19.41
N LYS A 398 -18.16 10.28 -19.45
CA LYS A 398 -19.08 9.30 -18.86
C LYS A 398 -18.95 7.95 -19.56
#